data_fa1bde6f6fe0b34c1b067ba63b2c11b1
#
_entry.id   fa1bde6f6fe0b34c1b067ba63b2c11b1
#
_cell.length_a   1.000
_cell.length_b   1.000
_cell.length_c   1.000
_cell.angle_alpha   90.00
_cell.angle_beta   90.00
_cell.angle_gamma   90.00
#
_symmetry.space_group_name_H-M   'P 1'
#
loop_
_entity.id
_entity.type
_entity.pdbx_description
1 polymer ?
#
loop_
_entity_poly.entity_id
_entity_poly.type
_entity_poly.pdbx_seq_one_letter_code
_entity_poly.pdbx_strand_id
1 'polypeptide(L)'
;MTRLVLASGNAGKLAELRALLADTGAQLLPQSDLGVADVEETGLSFVENALLKARHAARATGLPALADDSGLCVDALGGAPGLHSARYAGGHGDSAANITRLLGELEGLNPQWRTAHFYAVIVLLRHAEDPQPLVAEGVWPGLILDAPRGSGGFGYDPVFLDTTHGLSAAELEPALKNRISHRGRALAQLRERLPAALAALR
;
A
#
# COMPACT_ATOMS: atom_id res chain seq x y z
N MET A 1 -14.93 -3.27 21.28
CA MET A 1 -13.95 -3.32 20.17
C MET A 1 -14.68 -3.08 18.87
N THR A 2 -14.30 -2.08 18.08
CA THR A 2 -14.95 -1.78 16.80
C THR A 2 -14.41 -2.74 15.74
N ARG A 3 -15.31 -3.48 15.07
CA ARG A 3 -14.92 -4.39 13.98
C ARG A 3 -14.80 -3.62 12.68
N LEU A 4 -13.69 -3.80 11.98
CA LEU A 4 -13.43 -3.20 10.66
C LEU A 4 -13.13 -4.33 9.67
N VAL A 5 -13.75 -4.31 8.51
CA VAL A 5 -13.32 -5.21 7.43
C VAL A 5 -12.11 -4.61 6.72
N LEU A 6 -11.09 -5.42 6.51
CA LEU A 6 -9.91 -5.02 5.72
C LEU A 6 -10.05 -5.58 4.30
N ALA A 7 -10.27 -4.67 3.35
CA ALA A 7 -10.44 -4.98 1.93
C ALA A 7 -9.06 -5.11 1.25
N SER A 8 -8.37 -6.21 1.50
CA SER A 8 -7.09 -6.53 0.88
C SER A 8 -6.87 -8.05 0.84
N GLY A 9 -6.51 -8.57 -0.33
CA GLY A 9 -6.04 -9.96 -0.51
C GLY A 9 -4.52 -10.13 -0.36
N ASN A 10 -3.76 -9.03 -0.17
CA ASN A 10 -2.30 -9.09 -0.08
C ASN A 10 -1.84 -9.39 1.36
N ALA A 11 -1.24 -10.57 1.57
CA ALA A 11 -0.80 -11.02 2.89
C ALA A 11 0.28 -10.11 3.53
N GLY A 12 1.18 -9.53 2.73
CA GLY A 12 2.20 -8.61 3.22
C GLY A 12 1.58 -7.30 3.74
N LYS A 13 0.67 -6.70 2.97
CA LYS A 13 -0.10 -5.51 3.38
C LYS A 13 -0.92 -5.78 4.64
N LEU A 14 -1.58 -6.95 4.70
CA LEU A 14 -2.37 -7.37 5.85
C LEU A 14 -1.54 -7.43 7.14
N ALA A 15 -0.35 -8.03 7.07
CA ALA A 15 0.54 -8.15 8.22
C ALA A 15 1.02 -6.77 8.72
N GLU A 16 1.43 -5.88 7.80
CA GLU A 16 1.84 -4.52 8.14
C GLU A 16 0.69 -3.72 8.78
N LEU A 17 -0.52 -3.75 8.19
CA LEU A 17 -1.69 -3.03 8.71
C LEU A 17 -2.11 -3.53 10.09
N ARG A 18 -2.09 -4.85 10.31
CA ARG A 18 -2.39 -5.43 11.63
C ARG A 18 -1.38 -4.98 12.69
N ALA A 19 -0.09 -5.03 12.39
CA ALA A 19 0.96 -4.61 13.31
C ALA A 19 0.84 -3.13 13.69
N LEU A 20 0.52 -2.28 12.72
CA LEU A 20 0.43 -0.84 12.91
C LEU A 20 -0.88 -0.36 13.58
N LEU A 21 -1.94 -1.16 13.56
CA LEU A 21 -3.23 -0.84 14.18
C LEU A 21 -3.53 -1.65 15.45
N ALA A 22 -2.61 -2.49 15.91
CA ALA A 22 -2.83 -3.41 17.03
C ALA A 22 -3.26 -2.73 18.33
N ASP A 23 -2.79 -1.51 18.58
CA ASP A 23 -3.05 -0.73 19.81
C ASP A 23 -4.21 0.27 19.68
N THR A 24 -4.93 0.28 18.55
CA THR A 24 -6.02 1.24 18.30
C THR A 24 -7.38 0.81 18.88
N GLY A 25 -7.48 -0.42 19.40
CA GLY A 25 -8.74 -1.00 19.87
C GLY A 25 -9.69 -1.43 18.73
N ALA A 26 -9.25 -1.38 17.48
CA ALA A 26 -9.97 -1.91 16.34
C ALA A 26 -9.64 -3.39 16.10
N GLN A 27 -10.65 -4.19 15.80
CA GLN A 27 -10.49 -5.57 15.34
C GLN A 27 -10.54 -5.58 13.81
N LEU A 28 -9.41 -5.86 13.18
CA LEU A 28 -9.33 -6.00 11.72
C LEU A 28 -9.69 -7.42 11.30
N LEU A 29 -10.70 -7.53 10.44
CA LEU A 29 -11.18 -8.77 9.86
C LEU A 29 -10.82 -8.77 8.35
N PRO A 30 -9.99 -9.69 7.86
CA PRO A 30 -9.75 -9.82 6.42
C PRO A 30 -11.08 -10.08 5.69
N GLN A 31 -11.26 -9.47 4.54
CA GLN A 31 -12.46 -9.71 3.73
C GLN A 31 -12.64 -11.17 3.33
N SER A 32 -11.52 -11.90 3.10
CA SER A 32 -11.52 -13.33 2.81
C SER A 32 -12.16 -14.17 3.93
N ASP A 33 -11.90 -13.82 5.19
CA ASP A 33 -12.46 -14.51 6.36
C ASP A 33 -13.98 -14.31 6.48
N LEU A 34 -14.52 -13.32 5.77
CA LEU A 34 -15.94 -12.99 5.70
C LEU A 34 -16.59 -13.44 4.37
N GLY A 35 -15.86 -14.23 3.56
CA GLY A 35 -16.34 -14.73 2.28
C GLY A 35 -16.51 -13.67 1.19
N VAL A 36 -15.88 -12.50 1.33
CA VAL A 36 -15.94 -11.41 0.34
C VAL A 36 -14.80 -11.59 -0.67
N ALA A 37 -15.17 -11.73 -1.94
CA ALA A 37 -14.22 -11.82 -3.05
C ALA A 37 -13.59 -10.45 -3.34
N ASP A 38 -12.41 -10.46 -3.97
CA ASP A 38 -11.78 -9.26 -4.48
C ASP A 38 -12.64 -8.62 -5.58
N VAL A 39 -12.61 -7.29 -5.64
CA VAL A 39 -13.26 -6.50 -6.68
C VAL A 39 -12.23 -6.07 -7.71
N GLU A 40 -12.65 -5.96 -8.96
CA GLU A 40 -11.79 -5.44 -10.03
C GLU A 40 -11.45 -3.96 -9.80
N GLU A 41 -10.17 -3.64 -9.87
CA GLU A 41 -9.65 -2.28 -9.71
C GLU A 41 -9.72 -1.55 -11.06
N THR A 42 -10.80 -0.80 -11.27
CA THR A 42 -11.08 -0.05 -12.51
C THR A 42 -10.81 1.45 -12.40
N GLY A 43 -10.37 1.93 -11.24
CA GLY A 43 -10.04 3.33 -11.01
C GLY A 43 -8.76 3.74 -11.73
N LEU A 44 -8.66 5.03 -12.03
CA LEU A 44 -7.50 5.64 -12.69
C LEU A 44 -6.50 6.24 -11.70
N SER A 45 -6.79 6.14 -10.42
CA SER A 45 -5.91 6.58 -9.33
C SER A 45 -5.97 5.61 -8.15
N PHE A 46 -4.94 5.67 -7.29
CA PHE A 46 -4.88 4.86 -6.08
C PHE A 46 -6.07 5.13 -5.14
N VAL A 47 -6.50 6.38 -5.01
CA VAL A 47 -7.64 6.73 -4.15
C VAL A 47 -8.94 6.15 -4.68
N GLU A 48 -9.17 6.17 -6.00
CA GLU A 48 -10.36 5.56 -6.61
C GLU A 48 -10.40 4.05 -6.35
N ASN A 49 -9.28 3.35 -6.54
CA ASN A 49 -9.20 1.90 -6.28
C ASN A 49 -9.37 1.59 -4.77
N ALA A 50 -8.77 2.36 -3.89
CA ALA A 50 -8.96 2.20 -2.44
C ALA A 50 -10.42 2.40 -2.04
N LEU A 51 -11.09 3.44 -2.56
CA LEU A 51 -12.52 3.69 -2.34
C LEU A 51 -13.39 2.55 -2.88
N LEU A 52 -13.10 2.07 -4.10
CA LEU A 52 -13.82 0.97 -4.74
C LEU A 52 -13.74 -0.29 -3.89
N LYS A 53 -12.54 -0.68 -3.44
CA LYS A 53 -12.33 -1.83 -2.55
C LYS A 53 -13.08 -1.67 -1.21
N ALA A 54 -12.95 -0.51 -0.56
CA ALA A 54 -13.60 -0.24 0.72
C ALA A 54 -15.12 -0.28 0.60
N ARG A 55 -15.71 0.33 -0.45
CA ARG A 55 -17.16 0.31 -0.69
C ARG A 55 -17.68 -1.09 -0.97
N HIS A 56 -16.94 -1.88 -1.76
CA HIS A 56 -17.29 -3.26 -2.04
C HIS A 56 -17.35 -4.09 -0.74
N ALA A 57 -16.30 -4.04 0.07
CA ALA A 57 -16.25 -4.77 1.33
C ALA A 57 -17.31 -4.30 2.34
N ALA A 58 -17.55 -2.99 2.44
CA ALA A 58 -18.57 -2.44 3.32
C ALA A 58 -20.00 -2.87 2.92
N ARG A 59 -20.30 -2.91 1.61
CA ARG A 59 -21.61 -3.41 1.11
C ARG A 59 -21.81 -4.88 1.42
N ALA A 60 -20.78 -5.69 1.18
CA ALA A 60 -20.88 -7.12 1.37
C ALA A 60 -21.01 -7.54 2.84
N THR A 61 -20.41 -6.76 3.76
CA THR A 61 -20.32 -7.15 5.18
C THR A 61 -21.22 -6.35 6.11
N GLY A 62 -21.70 -5.18 5.68
CA GLY A 62 -22.39 -4.22 6.58
C GLY A 62 -21.48 -3.60 7.63
N LEU A 63 -20.15 -3.82 7.57
CA LEU A 63 -19.17 -3.31 8.51
C LEU A 63 -18.47 -2.06 7.96
N PRO A 64 -17.92 -1.20 8.83
CA PRO A 64 -16.95 -0.20 8.41
C PRO A 64 -15.77 -0.88 7.73
N ALA A 65 -15.23 -0.25 6.67
CA ALA A 65 -14.22 -0.87 5.83
C ALA A 65 -12.96 -0.02 5.72
N LEU A 66 -11.83 -0.68 5.85
CA LEU A 66 -10.50 -0.14 5.59
C LEU A 66 -9.97 -0.77 4.30
N ALA A 67 -9.47 0.05 3.38
CA ALA A 67 -8.77 -0.41 2.18
C ALA A 67 -7.47 0.36 1.98
N ASP A 68 -6.49 -0.32 1.42
CA ASP A 68 -5.21 0.26 0.99
C ASP A 68 -5.04 0.04 -0.51
N ASP A 69 -4.62 1.07 -1.21
CA ASP A 69 -4.05 0.94 -2.54
C ASP A 69 -2.68 1.62 -2.59
N SER A 70 -1.71 0.98 -3.27
CA SER A 70 -0.33 1.44 -3.22
C SER A 70 0.49 0.89 -4.38
N GLY A 71 1.53 1.60 -4.75
CA GLY A 71 2.43 1.19 -5.80
C GLY A 71 3.73 1.99 -5.82
N LEU A 72 4.61 1.56 -6.71
CA LEU A 72 5.85 2.23 -7.04
C LEU A 72 5.62 3.14 -8.25
N CYS A 73 6.01 4.40 -8.14
CA CYS A 73 5.99 5.35 -9.24
C CYS A 73 7.42 5.76 -9.56
N VAL A 74 7.84 5.61 -10.83
CA VAL A 74 9.18 5.97 -11.31
C VAL A 74 9.07 7.15 -12.26
N ASP A 75 9.77 8.24 -11.96
CA ASP A 75 9.61 9.50 -12.69
C ASP A 75 10.00 9.38 -14.17
N ALA A 76 11.12 8.70 -14.45
CA ALA A 76 11.60 8.47 -15.82
C ALA A 76 10.64 7.63 -16.67
N LEU A 77 9.71 6.89 -16.03
CA LEU A 77 8.70 6.07 -16.71
C LEU A 77 7.30 6.73 -16.65
N GLY A 78 7.23 8.02 -16.39
CA GLY A 78 5.97 8.76 -16.29
C GLY A 78 5.03 8.26 -15.19
N GLY A 79 5.61 7.72 -14.11
CA GLY A 79 4.88 7.16 -12.98
C GLY A 79 4.60 5.64 -13.07
N ALA A 80 4.98 4.97 -14.17
CA ALA A 80 4.91 3.51 -14.21
C ALA A 80 5.92 2.89 -13.23
N PRO A 81 5.66 1.69 -12.67
CA PRO A 81 4.49 0.82 -12.85
C PRO A 81 3.17 1.33 -12.24
N GLY A 82 3.20 2.24 -11.26
CA GLY A 82 2.01 2.89 -10.68
C GLY A 82 0.96 1.88 -10.23
N LEU A 83 -0.28 2.02 -10.71
CA LEU A 83 -1.41 1.13 -10.41
C LEU A 83 -1.18 -0.33 -10.85
N HIS A 84 -0.22 -0.58 -11.75
CA HIS A 84 0.10 -1.92 -12.24
C HIS A 84 1.26 -2.55 -11.46
N SER A 85 1.71 -1.98 -10.34
CA SER A 85 2.88 -2.44 -9.59
C SER A 85 2.88 -3.94 -9.28
N ALA A 86 1.73 -4.51 -8.90
CA ALA A 86 1.63 -5.93 -8.56
C ALA A 86 1.63 -6.88 -9.78
N ARG A 87 1.39 -6.37 -10.99
CA ARG A 87 1.24 -7.14 -12.23
C ARG A 87 2.01 -6.54 -13.41
N TYR A 88 3.08 -5.82 -13.14
CA TYR A 88 3.82 -5.03 -14.13
C TYR A 88 4.36 -5.90 -15.28
N ALA A 89 4.86 -7.10 -14.98
CA ALA A 89 5.31 -8.07 -15.98
C ALA A 89 4.19 -8.95 -16.56
N GLY A 90 2.92 -8.68 -16.24
CA GLY A 90 1.74 -9.40 -16.71
C GLY A 90 1.17 -10.42 -15.73
N GLY A 91 2.00 -11.12 -14.94
CA GLY A 91 1.56 -12.03 -13.89
C GLY A 91 1.33 -11.31 -12.56
N HIS A 92 0.24 -11.63 -11.87
CA HIS A 92 -0.01 -11.03 -10.55
C HIS A 92 0.89 -11.65 -9.48
N GLY A 93 1.62 -10.81 -8.73
CA GLY A 93 2.42 -11.25 -7.58
C GLY A 93 3.82 -11.79 -7.91
N ASP A 94 4.23 -11.84 -9.16
CA ASP A 94 5.59 -12.22 -9.54
C ASP A 94 6.55 -11.04 -9.39
N SER A 95 7.07 -10.87 -8.18
CA SER A 95 7.97 -9.76 -7.85
C SER A 95 9.29 -9.84 -8.65
N ALA A 96 9.81 -11.03 -8.93
CA ALA A 96 11.07 -11.18 -9.66
C ALA A 96 10.91 -10.75 -11.12
N ALA A 97 9.84 -11.17 -11.78
CA ALA A 97 9.53 -10.74 -13.15
C ALA A 97 9.27 -9.23 -13.22
N ASN A 98 8.54 -8.67 -12.25
CA ASN A 98 8.25 -7.23 -12.18
C ASN A 98 9.54 -6.41 -12.01
N ILE A 99 10.47 -6.83 -11.13
CA ILE A 99 11.79 -6.21 -10.95
C ILE A 99 12.61 -6.30 -12.24
N THR A 100 12.68 -7.48 -12.86
CA THR A 100 13.42 -7.70 -14.10
C THR A 100 12.94 -6.75 -15.20
N ARG A 101 11.64 -6.63 -15.37
CA ARG A 101 11.05 -5.70 -16.35
C ARG A 101 11.41 -4.25 -16.03
N LEU A 102 11.22 -3.83 -14.77
CA LEU A 102 11.55 -2.47 -14.34
C LEU A 102 13.01 -2.11 -14.61
N LEU A 103 13.95 -2.99 -14.24
CA LEU A 103 15.37 -2.76 -14.45
C LEU A 103 15.72 -2.70 -15.94
N GLY A 104 15.09 -3.53 -16.78
CA GLY A 104 15.25 -3.50 -18.22
C GLY A 104 14.78 -2.18 -18.85
N GLU A 105 13.65 -1.63 -18.40
CA GLU A 105 13.14 -0.33 -18.89
C GLU A 105 14.00 0.87 -18.42
N LEU A 106 14.80 0.69 -17.36
CA LEU A 106 15.72 1.70 -16.85
C LEU A 106 17.17 1.47 -17.30
N GLU A 107 17.42 0.47 -18.18
CA GLU A 107 18.77 0.16 -18.65
C GLU A 107 19.41 1.37 -19.36
N GLY A 108 20.70 1.62 -19.06
CA GLY A 108 21.43 2.76 -19.60
C GLY A 108 21.08 4.12 -18.99
N LEU A 109 20.08 4.20 -18.11
CA LEU A 109 19.75 5.45 -17.45
C LEU A 109 20.74 5.73 -16.30
N ASN A 110 21.23 6.97 -16.27
CA ASN A 110 22.11 7.42 -15.17
C ASN A 110 21.40 7.29 -13.82
N PRO A 111 22.07 6.82 -12.74
CA PRO A 111 21.46 6.66 -11.43
C PRO A 111 20.68 7.88 -10.90
N GLN A 112 21.18 9.09 -11.16
CA GLN A 112 20.48 10.33 -10.74
C GLN A 112 19.11 10.55 -11.38
N TRP A 113 18.81 9.88 -12.49
CA TRP A 113 17.54 9.96 -13.20
C TRP A 113 16.58 8.81 -12.87
N ARG A 114 17.00 7.92 -11.97
CA ARG A 114 16.18 6.79 -11.51
C ARG A 114 15.34 7.15 -10.26
N THR A 115 14.92 8.44 -10.19
CA THR A 115 14.08 8.89 -9.08
C THR A 115 12.74 8.18 -9.11
N ALA A 116 12.29 7.79 -7.91
CA ALA A 116 11.06 7.05 -7.71
C ALA A 116 10.47 7.35 -6.34
N HIS A 117 9.22 7.00 -6.18
CA HIS A 117 8.61 7.00 -4.86
C HIS A 117 7.61 5.85 -4.74
N PHE A 118 7.54 5.26 -3.56
CA PHE A 118 6.37 4.49 -3.18
C PHE A 118 5.26 5.41 -2.73
N TYR A 119 4.05 5.10 -3.14
CA TYR A 119 2.83 5.81 -2.77
C TYR A 119 1.81 4.86 -2.16
N ALA A 120 1.13 5.29 -1.11
CA ALA A 120 0.02 4.56 -0.52
C ALA A 120 -1.14 5.50 -0.20
N VAL A 121 -2.34 5.02 -0.44
CA VAL A 121 -3.59 5.62 0.03
C VAL A 121 -4.31 4.61 0.90
N ILE A 122 -4.72 5.03 2.09
CA ILE A 122 -5.56 4.25 2.98
C ILE A 122 -6.89 4.98 3.13
N VAL A 123 -7.97 4.26 2.90
CA VAL A 123 -9.33 4.77 3.02
C VAL A 123 -10.06 4.02 4.12
N LEU A 124 -10.69 4.75 5.05
CA LEU A 124 -11.66 4.22 6.00
C LEU A 124 -13.06 4.77 5.69
N LEU A 125 -14.00 3.85 5.48
CA LEU A 125 -15.43 4.13 5.35
C LEU A 125 -16.18 3.67 6.60
N ARG A 126 -17.13 4.48 7.06
CA ARG A 126 -18.06 4.10 8.15
C ARG A 126 -19.14 3.14 7.65
N HIS A 127 -19.55 3.28 6.39
CA HIS A 127 -20.52 2.45 5.66
C HIS A 127 -20.31 2.61 4.15
N ALA A 128 -20.97 1.79 3.34
CA ALA A 128 -20.75 1.74 1.90
C ALA A 128 -21.04 3.06 1.15
N GLU A 129 -22.03 3.80 1.59
CA GLU A 129 -22.44 5.12 1.03
C GLU A 129 -21.86 6.30 1.81
N ASP A 130 -20.79 6.10 2.60
CA ASP A 130 -20.18 7.17 3.38
C ASP A 130 -19.74 8.33 2.46
N PRO A 131 -20.37 9.53 2.59
CA PRO A 131 -20.04 10.68 1.75
C PRO A 131 -18.76 11.38 2.19
N GLN A 132 -18.22 11.03 3.36
CA GLN A 132 -17.06 11.67 3.96
C GLN A 132 -16.04 10.63 4.42
N PRO A 133 -15.44 9.90 3.48
CA PRO A 133 -14.41 8.92 3.80
C PRO A 133 -13.22 9.59 4.49
N LEU A 134 -12.59 8.86 5.42
CA LEU A 134 -11.30 9.27 5.93
C LEU A 134 -10.24 8.75 4.97
N VAL A 135 -9.49 9.66 4.36
CA VAL A 135 -8.40 9.35 3.43
C VAL A 135 -7.09 9.77 4.08
N ALA A 136 -6.11 8.88 4.04
CA ALA A 136 -4.74 9.12 4.51
C ALA A 136 -3.76 8.66 3.44
N GLU A 137 -2.72 9.45 3.22
CA GLU A 137 -1.75 9.25 2.14
C GLU A 137 -0.33 9.20 2.69
N GLY A 138 0.53 8.48 2.00
CA GLY A 138 1.95 8.47 2.33
C GLY A 138 2.81 8.32 1.10
N VAL A 139 3.84 9.13 1.04
CA VAL A 139 4.87 9.12 -0.03
C VAL A 139 6.21 8.78 0.60
N TRP A 140 6.92 7.84 0.01
CA TRP A 140 8.29 7.49 0.40
C TRP A 140 9.21 7.69 -0.81
N PRO A 141 9.94 8.81 -0.89
CA PRO A 141 10.86 9.09 -2.00
C PRO A 141 12.13 8.25 -1.91
N GLY A 142 12.69 7.91 -3.06
CA GLY A 142 13.91 7.13 -3.19
C GLY A 142 14.42 7.07 -4.63
N LEU A 143 15.26 6.08 -4.89
CA LEU A 143 15.85 5.81 -6.21
C LEU A 143 15.73 4.31 -6.55
N ILE A 144 15.73 3.98 -7.83
CA ILE A 144 15.82 2.59 -8.27
C ILE A 144 17.28 2.21 -8.47
N LEU A 145 17.71 1.16 -7.76
CA LEU A 145 19.03 0.54 -7.89
C LEU A 145 19.22 -0.15 -9.25
N ASP A 146 20.48 -0.40 -9.63
CA ASP A 146 20.81 -1.14 -10.84
C ASP A 146 20.62 -2.65 -10.68
N ALA A 147 20.71 -3.14 -9.44
CA ALA A 147 20.53 -4.54 -9.09
C ALA A 147 19.88 -4.70 -7.71
N PRO A 148 19.19 -5.82 -7.46
CA PRO A 148 18.59 -6.11 -6.16
C PRO A 148 19.62 -6.18 -5.02
N ARG A 149 19.27 -5.63 -3.86
CA ARG A 149 20.03 -5.69 -2.60
C ARG A 149 19.10 -6.08 -1.46
N GLY A 150 19.60 -6.97 -0.57
CA GLY A 150 18.79 -7.45 0.55
C GLY A 150 17.77 -8.53 0.16
N SER A 151 17.16 -9.14 1.18
CA SER A 151 16.20 -10.25 1.01
C SER A 151 14.90 -10.06 1.81
N GLY A 152 14.79 -8.96 2.54
CA GLY A 152 13.60 -8.64 3.32
C GLY A 152 12.48 -8.01 2.49
N GLY A 153 11.31 -7.87 3.09
CA GLY A 153 10.19 -7.19 2.47
C GLY A 153 9.51 -7.97 1.34
N PHE A 154 8.96 -7.24 0.37
CA PHE A 154 8.25 -7.82 -0.79
C PHE A 154 8.22 -6.82 -1.97
N GLY A 155 7.76 -7.29 -3.13
CA GLY A 155 7.62 -6.44 -4.31
C GLY A 155 8.95 -5.86 -4.78
N TYR A 156 9.01 -4.55 -4.92
CA TYR A 156 10.18 -3.81 -5.40
C TYR A 156 11.18 -3.44 -4.30
N ASP A 157 10.99 -3.87 -3.05
CA ASP A 157 11.87 -3.53 -1.93
C ASP A 157 13.36 -3.77 -2.20
N PRO A 158 13.77 -4.86 -2.87
CA PRO A 158 15.19 -5.10 -3.16
C PRO A 158 15.85 -4.08 -4.10
N VAL A 159 15.08 -3.39 -4.91
CA VAL A 159 15.59 -2.41 -5.89
C VAL A 159 15.25 -0.97 -5.54
N PHE A 160 14.53 -0.72 -4.46
CA PHE A 160 14.17 0.62 -4.01
C PHE A 160 15.15 1.09 -2.93
N LEU A 161 15.95 2.11 -3.23
CA LEU A 161 16.92 2.71 -2.32
C LEU A 161 16.27 3.82 -1.49
N ASP A 162 16.27 3.69 -0.17
CA ASP A 162 16.06 4.82 0.73
C ASP A 162 17.34 5.65 0.80
N THR A 163 17.27 6.85 0.24
CA THR A 163 18.45 7.73 0.13
C THR A 163 18.90 8.31 1.47
N THR A 164 18.02 8.34 2.47
CA THR A 164 18.35 8.84 3.81
C THR A 164 19.24 7.88 4.56
N HIS A 165 19.00 6.57 4.43
CA HIS A 165 19.77 5.53 5.13
C HIS A 165 20.81 4.86 4.24
N GLY A 166 20.78 5.06 2.91
CA GLY A 166 21.69 4.41 1.96
C GLY A 166 21.45 2.91 1.79
N LEU A 167 20.31 2.41 2.23
CA LEU A 167 19.91 1.00 2.22
C LEU A 167 18.74 0.79 1.25
N SER A 168 18.66 -0.40 0.65
CA SER A 168 17.44 -0.79 -0.04
C SER A 168 16.32 -1.02 0.99
N ALA A 169 15.08 -0.92 0.56
CA ALA A 169 13.94 -1.20 1.44
C ALA A 169 13.95 -2.64 1.98
N ALA A 170 14.61 -3.57 1.27
CA ALA A 170 14.80 -4.96 1.69
C ALA A 170 15.93 -5.15 2.71
N GLU A 171 16.84 -4.19 2.86
CA GLU A 171 17.92 -4.19 3.84
C GLU A 171 17.54 -3.50 5.16
N LEU A 172 16.43 -2.73 5.15
CA LEU A 172 15.98 -2.01 6.34
C LEU A 172 15.40 -2.96 7.39
N GLU A 173 15.69 -2.67 8.65
CA GLU A 173 15.01 -3.32 9.77
C GLU A 173 13.50 -3.11 9.69
N PRO A 174 12.68 -4.17 9.90
CA PRO A 174 11.23 -4.08 9.74
C PRO A 174 10.57 -2.95 10.54
N ALA A 175 11.03 -2.72 11.78
CA ALA A 175 10.49 -1.66 12.62
C ALA A 175 10.79 -0.26 12.07
N LEU A 176 11.97 -0.05 11.47
CA LEU A 176 12.34 1.20 10.82
C LEU A 176 11.53 1.39 9.54
N LYS A 177 11.48 0.37 8.66
CA LYS A 177 10.70 0.40 7.43
C LYS A 177 9.23 0.71 7.70
N ASN A 178 8.60 0.06 8.68
CA ASN A 178 7.23 0.30 9.09
C ASN A 178 6.95 1.76 9.50
N ARG A 179 7.97 2.46 10.02
CA ARG A 179 7.83 3.85 10.43
C ARG A 179 8.01 4.84 9.27
N ILE A 180 9.00 4.61 8.38
CA ILE A 180 9.39 5.58 7.35
C ILE A 180 8.76 5.34 5.98
N SER A 181 8.23 4.14 5.73
CA SER A 181 7.63 3.78 4.45
C SER A 181 6.37 4.58 4.13
N HIS A 182 5.97 4.56 2.86
CA HIS A 182 4.72 5.14 2.38
C HIS A 182 3.52 4.69 3.20
N ARG A 183 3.40 3.38 3.48
CA ARG A 183 2.29 2.84 4.29
C ARG A 183 2.39 3.26 5.76
N GLY A 184 3.59 3.27 6.34
CA GLY A 184 3.81 3.79 7.69
C GLY A 184 3.39 5.24 7.84
N ARG A 185 3.73 6.09 6.86
CA ARG A 185 3.33 7.51 6.83
C ARG A 185 1.82 7.69 6.68
N ALA A 186 1.19 6.94 5.76
CA ALA A 186 -0.27 6.97 5.59
C ALA A 186 -0.99 6.52 6.87
N LEU A 187 -0.49 5.47 7.52
CA LEU A 187 -1.05 4.98 8.78
C LEU A 187 -0.85 5.94 9.95
N ALA A 188 0.26 6.66 10.02
CA ALA A 188 0.45 7.70 11.02
C ALA A 188 -0.63 8.77 10.91
N GLN A 189 -0.92 9.26 9.70
CA GLN A 189 -2.03 10.20 9.45
C GLN A 189 -3.40 9.60 9.79
N LEU A 190 -3.62 8.34 9.45
CA LEU A 190 -4.87 7.65 9.77
C LEU A 190 -5.07 7.57 11.29
N ARG A 191 -4.02 7.19 12.05
CA ARG A 191 -4.06 7.02 13.50
C ARG A 191 -4.45 8.28 14.26
N GLU A 192 -4.01 9.44 13.81
CA GLU A 192 -4.39 10.74 14.41
C GLU A 192 -5.90 10.99 14.34
N ARG A 193 -6.54 10.55 13.27
CA ARG A 193 -7.97 10.78 12.97
C ARG A 193 -8.87 9.61 13.34
N LEU A 194 -8.31 8.42 13.52
CA LEU A 194 -9.03 7.18 13.77
C LEU A 194 -9.91 7.20 15.04
N PRO A 195 -9.47 7.74 16.20
CA PRO A 195 -10.31 7.77 17.39
C PRO A 195 -11.64 8.50 17.19
N ALA A 196 -11.61 9.64 16.50
CA ALA A 196 -12.81 10.40 16.18
C ALA A 196 -13.72 9.65 15.19
N ALA A 197 -13.12 9.01 14.17
CA ALA A 197 -13.85 8.20 13.21
C ALA A 197 -14.52 6.98 13.87
N LEU A 198 -13.82 6.27 14.77
CA LEU A 198 -14.38 5.13 15.51
C LEU A 198 -15.44 5.54 16.52
N ALA A 199 -15.36 6.73 17.13
CA ALA A 199 -16.38 7.24 18.02
C ALA A 199 -17.71 7.51 17.27
N ALA A 200 -17.63 7.93 16.03
CA ALA A 200 -18.79 8.16 15.15
C ALA A 200 -19.47 6.85 14.65
N LEU A 201 -18.88 5.69 14.93
CA LEU A 201 -19.43 4.35 14.63
C LEU A 201 -20.23 3.73 15.78
N ARG A 202 -20.34 4.42 16.92
CA ARG A 202 -21.10 3.98 18.10
C ARG A 202 -22.46 4.63 18.13
#